data_6233d5b59a154b8adfdd02f469ecee8b
#
_entry.id   6233d5b59a154b8adfdd02f469ecee8b
#
_cell.length_a   1.000
_cell.length_b   1.000
_cell.length_c   1.000
_cell.angle_alpha   90.00
_cell.angle_beta   90.00
_cell.angle_gamma   90.00
#
_symmetry.space_group_name_H-M   'P 1'
#
loop_
_entity.id
_entity.type
_entity.pdbx_description
1 polymer ?
#
loop_
_entity_poly.entity_id
_entity_poly.type
_entity_poly.pdbx_seq_one_letter_code
_entity_poly.pdbx_strand_id
1 'polypeptide(L)'
;MNVTGPVMQIVELPSRVIHRVYTYFYDISHIYEDNRALQVENKQMMLLQNKVRTLEVENQLLERLLNYVPPAEATFISAKIIAESGDSFTHTLLVYIGDEAVKKGQIVLGDESVIGRIDKVSGRYAKVILVTDINSKIPVVIERTRVRGILSGNNTAMPQLMFTRSTSDIQEGDVVVTSGVGGMFPSGLPIGFVNSIKNGVIDVETMADISRIEYVRIVDYGLSAESESLNDFLENENNAQ
;
A
#
# COMPACT_ATOMS: atom_id res chain seq x y z
N MET A 1 67.28 49.72 -47.13
CA MET A 1 66.10 48.91 -47.58
C MET A 1 65.62 48.06 -46.42
N ASN A 2 64.66 48.61 -45.69
CA ASN A 2 64.06 47.90 -44.54
C ASN A 2 62.74 47.33 -44.96
N VAL A 3 62.62 46.01 -44.85
CA VAL A 3 61.39 45.31 -45.04
C VAL A 3 60.86 44.91 -43.65
N THR A 4 59.90 45.67 -43.20
CA THR A 4 59.15 45.39 -41.96
C THR A 4 58.00 44.44 -42.31
N GLY A 5 58.07 43.17 -41.80
CA GLY A 5 56.99 42.23 -41.91
C GLY A 5 55.85 42.55 -40.97
N PRO A 6 54.58 42.20 -41.29
CA PRO A 6 53.47 42.49 -40.40
C PRO A 6 53.43 41.45 -39.26
N VAL A 7 53.39 41.98 -38.04
CA VAL A 7 53.16 41.23 -36.78
C VAL A 7 51.75 40.75 -36.80
N MET A 8 51.57 39.43 -36.82
CA MET A 8 50.32 38.76 -36.70
C MET A 8 49.84 38.89 -35.25
N GLN A 9 48.87 39.75 -35.00
CA GLN A 9 48.20 39.87 -33.71
C GLN A 9 47.33 38.62 -33.52
N ILE A 10 47.79 37.71 -32.70
CA ILE A 10 46.97 36.63 -32.18
C ILE A 10 45.96 37.25 -31.22
N VAL A 11 44.71 37.30 -31.65
CA VAL A 11 43.59 37.71 -30.79
C VAL A 11 43.38 36.59 -29.76
N GLU A 12 43.84 36.83 -28.54
CA GLU A 12 43.51 36.00 -27.38
C GLU A 12 42.04 36.15 -27.08
N LEU A 13 41.22 35.18 -27.55
CA LEU A 13 39.85 35.04 -27.14
C LEU A 13 39.84 34.69 -25.64
N PRO A 14 39.18 35.49 -24.78
CA PRO A 14 39.20 35.23 -23.35
C PRO A 14 38.51 33.88 -23.06
N SER A 15 39.23 33.01 -22.39
CA SER A 15 38.81 31.64 -22.01
C SER A 15 37.41 31.57 -21.36
N ARG A 16 36.94 32.69 -20.82
CA ARG A 16 35.59 32.86 -20.26
C ARG A 16 34.44 32.76 -21.29
N VAL A 17 34.69 33.05 -22.54
CA VAL A 17 33.67 32.95 -23.62
C VAL A 17 33.52 31.49 -24.06
N ILE A 18 34.62 30.77 -24.16
CA ILE A 18 34.62 29.36 -24.55
C ILE A 18 33.88 28.49 -23.50
N HIS A 19 34.12 28.74 -22.19
CA HIS A 19 33.42 28.04 -21.11
C HIS A 19 31.90 28.29 -21.11
N ARG A 20 31.48 29.53 -21.39
CA ARG A 20 30.05 29.90 -21.41
C ARG A 20 29.30 29.29 -22.59
N VAL A 21 29.94 29.12 -23.73
CA VAL A 21 29.37 28.48 -24.90
C VAL A 21 29.30 26.95 -24.69
N TYR A 22 30.28 26.34 -24.03
CA TYR A 22 30.31 24.93 -23.75
C TYR A 22 29.21 24.50 -22.73
N THR A 23 29.02 25.28 -21.67
CA THR A 23 27.92 25.06 -20.71
C THR A 23 26.56 25.24 -21.35
N TYR A 24 26.39 26.22 -22.24
CA TYR A 24 25.11 26.43 -22.91
C TYR A 24 24.71 25.29 -23.85
N PHE A 25 25.66 24.69 -24.55
CA PHE A 25 25.39 23.49 -25.39
C PHE A 25 25.16 22.23 -24.55
N TYR A 26 25.81 22.11 -23.40
CA TYR A 26 25.62 20.99 -22.49
C TYR A 26 24.24 21.02 -21.84
N ASP A 27 23.79 22.18 -21.38
CA ASP A 27 22.47 22.38 -20.81
C ASP A 27 21.33 22.13 -21.83
N ILE A 28 21.51 22.53 -23.06
CA ILE A 28 20.52 22.31 -24.14
C ILE A 28 20.37 20.82 -24.46
N SER A 29 21.45 20.05 -24.50
CA SER A 29 21.38 18.60 -24.79
C SER A 29 20.63 17.86 -23.68
N HIS A 30 20.85 18.20 -22.41
CA HIS A 30 20.12 17.61 -21.30
C HIS A 30 18.64 17.98 -21.32
N ILE A 31 18.29 19.21 -21.64
CA ILE A 31 16.89 19.64 -21.78
C ILE A 31 16.16 18.85 -22.87
N TYR A 32 16.81 18.52 -23.97
CA TYR A 32 16.21 17.70 -25.02
C TYR A 32 16.04 16.25 -24.60
N GLU A 33 16.99 15.67 -23.90
CA GLU A 33 16.90 14.30 -23.35
C GLU A 33 15.81 14.20 -22.28
N ASP A 34 15.78 15.16 -21.35
CA ASP A 34 14.75 15.24 -20.31
C ASP A 34 13.36 15.45 -20.90
N ASN A 35 13.23 16.31 -21.92
CA ASN A 35 11.95 16.53 -22.60
C ASN A 35 11.47 15.25 -23.31
N ARG A 36 12.40 14.51 -23.92
CA ARG A 36 12.08 13.23 -24.56
C ARG A 36 11.69 12.16 -23.56
N ALA A 37 12.37 12.08 -22.40
CA ALA A 37 12.04 11.18 -21.32
C ALA A 37 10.65 11.51 -20.74
N LEU A 38 10.38 12.79 -20.46
CA LEU A 38 9.07 13.26 -20.01
C LEU A 38 7.95 12.99 -21.03
N GLN A 39 8.23 13.11 -22.32
CA GLN A 39 7.24 12.75 -23.36
C GLN A 39 6.93 11.25 -23.38
N VAL A 40 7.93 10.40 -23.17
CA VAL A 40 7.73 8.93 -23.07
C VAL A 40 6.93 8.60 -21.82
N GLU A 41 7.30 9.17 -20.69
CA GLU A 41 6.59 8.99 -19.41
C GLU A 41 5.12 9.46 -19.51
N ASN A 42 4.90 10.62 -20.12
CA ASN A 42 3.55 11.16 -20.34
C ASN A 42 2.69 10.22 -21.21
N LYS A 43 3.30 9.64 -22.29
CA LYS A 43 2.60 8.63 -23.11
C LYS A 43 2.28 7.37 -22.33
N GLN A 44 3.19 6.89 -21.50
CA GLN A 44 2.94 5.73 -20.63
C GLN A 44 1.82 6.01 -19.63
N MET A 45 1.83 7.20 -19.02
CA MET A 45 0.78 7.64 -18.11
C MET A 45 -0.59 7.69 -18.80
N MET A 46 -0.66 8.23 -20.04
CA MET A 46 -1.90 8.26 -20.81
C MET A 46 -2.40 6.84 -21.16
N LEU A 47 -1.51 5.92 -21.48
CA LEU A 47 -1.87 4.52 -21.74
C LEU A 47 -2.41 3.83 -20.48
N LEU A 48 -1.77 4.07 -19.33
CA LEU A 48 -2.24 3.55 -18.04
C LEU A 48 -3.61 4.13 -17.68
N GLN A 49 -3.81 5.43 -17.83
CA GLN A 49 -5.12 6.07 -17.60
C GLN A 49 -6.22 5.48 -18.49
N ASN A 50 -5.93 5.26 -19.77
CA ASN A 50 -6.89 4.63 -20.66
C ASN A 50 -7.21 3.19 -20.24
N LYS A 51 -6.21 2.44 -19.79
CA LYS A 51 -6.40 1.07 -19.30
C LYS A 51 -7.25 1.05 -18.03
N VAL A 52 -6.97 1.94 -17.07
CA VAL A 52 -7.78 2.10 -15.85
C VAL A 52 -9.22 2.40 -16.22
N ARG A 53 -9.46 3.38 -17.09
CA ARG A 53 -10.82 3.73 -17.53
C ARG A 53 -11.55 2.57 -18.20
N THR A 54 -10.85 1.78 -19.02
CA THR A 54 -11.45 0.59 -19.65
C THR A 54 -11.85 -0.44 -18.60
N LEU A 55 -10.96 -0.71 -17.62
CA LEU A 55 -11.24 -1.65 -16.53
C LEU A 55 -12.39 -1.17 -15.62
N GLU A 56 -12.49 0.12 -15.36
CA GLU A 56 -13.61 0.71 -14.61
C GLU A 56 -14.94 0.49 -15.32
N VAL A 57 -15.00 0.73 -16.64
CA VAL A 57 -16.20 0.49 -17.44
C VAL A 57 -16.57 -0.98 -17.48
N GLU A 58 -15.58 -1.87 -17.63
CA GLU A 58 -15.79 -3.32 -17.63
C GLU A 58 -16.28 -3.79 -16.26
N ASN A 59 -15.70 -3.28 -15.16
CA ASN A 59 -16.13 -3.59 -13.81
C ASN A 59 -17.58 -3.13 -13.56
N GLN A 60 -17.95 -1.90 -13.91
CA GLN A 60 -19.32 -1.41 -13.81
C GLN A 60 -20.30 -2.25 -14.64
N LEU A 61 -19.88 -2.74 -15.81
CA LEU A 61 -20.72 -3.63 -16.61
C LEU A 61 -20.95 -4.97 -15.92
N LEU A 62 -19.88 -5.55 -15.37
CA LEU A 62 -19.95 -6.81 -14.61
C LEU A 62 -20.82 -6.66 -13.35
N GLU A 63 -20.68 -5.59 -12.61
CA GLU A 63 -21.51 -5.25 -11.44
C GLU A 63 -23.00 -5.21 -11.81
N ARG A 64 -23.35 -4.54 -12.92
CA ARG A 64 -24.73 -4.49 -13.41
C ARG A 64 -25.27 -5.86 -13.83
N LEU A 65 -24.45 -6.68 -14.50
CA LEU A 65 -24.83 -8.02 -14.93
C LEU A 65 -25.06 -8.95 -13.74
N LEU A 66 -24.32 -8.76 -12.65
CA LEU A 66 -24.41 -9.55 -11.41
C LEU A 66 -25.45 -8.97 -10.43
N ASN A 67 -26.12 -7.85 -10.73
CA ASN A 67 -26.89 -7.05 -9.79
C ASN A 67 -26.12 -6.77 -8.48
N TYR A 68 -24.80 -6.61 -8.61
CA TYR A 68 -23.94 -6.33 -7.48
C TYR A 68 -24.05 -4.84 -7.12
N VAL A 69 -24.31 -4.58 -5.84
CA VAL A 69 -24.25 -3.23 -5.28
C VAL A 69 -22.88 -3.08 -4.63
N PRO A 70 -21.98 -2.25 -5.18
CA PRO A 70 -20.68 -2.03 -4.56
C PRO A 70 -20.88 -1.43 -3.16
N PRO A 71 -20.04 -1.79 -2.17
CA PRO A 71 -20.04 -1.12 -0.88
C PRO A 71 -19.78 0.37 -1.07
N ALA A 72 -20.28 1.18 -0.13
CA ALA A 72 -20.10 2.63 -0.15
C ALA A 72 -18.62 3.00 -0.33
N GLU A 73 -18.36 4.13 -0.98
CA GLU A 73 -17.00 4.65 -1.12
C GLU A 73 -16.31 4.71 0.25
N ALA A 74 -15.09 4.18 0.32
CA ALA A 74 -14.33 4.14 1.55
C ALA A 74 -14.06 5.56 2.05
N THR A 75 -14.41 5.84 3.29
CA THR A 75 -14.00 7.07 3.96
C THR A 75 -12.74 6.82 4.77
N PHE A 76 -11.87 7.80 4.88
CA PHE A 76 -10.64 7.67 5.64
C PHE A 76 -10.39 8.85 6.56
N ILE A 77 -9.77 8.58 7.69
CA ILE A 77 -9.36 9.52 8.72
C ILE A 77 -7.86 9.35 8.93
N SER A 78 -7.13 10.46 8.96
CA SER A 78 -5.70 10.43 9.31
C SER A 78 -5.55 10.51 10.82
N ALA A 79 -4.78 9.58 11.40
CA ALA A 79 -4.53 9.52 12.83
C ALA A 79 -3.03 9.50 13.11
N LYS A 80 -2.59 10.19 14.16
CA LYS A 80 -1.19 10.24 14.57
C LYS A 80 -0.86 9.09 15.52
N ILE A 81 0.24 8.39 15.27
CA ILE A 81 0.76 7.39 16.23
C ILE A 81 1.32 8.12 17.46
N ILE A 82 0.87 7.72 18.64
CA ILE A 82 1.29 8.28 19.92
C ILE A 82 2.24 7.35 20.66
N ALA A 83 1.97 6.04 20.59
CA ALA A 83 2.79 5.03 21.22
C ALA A 83 2.67 3.70 20.48
N GLU A 84 3.72 2.93 20.54
CA GLU A 84 3.78 1.54 20.10
C GLU A 84 4.04 0.66 21.33
N SER A 85 3.32 -0.45 21.43
CA SER A 85 3.64 -1.54 22.34
C SER A 85 4.02 -2.75 21.52
N GLY A 86 5.28 -3.14 21.58
CA GLY A 86 5.87 -4.28 20.89
C GLY A 86 6.60 -5.18 21.88
N ASP A 87 5.93 -5.60 22.97
CA ASP A 87 6.47 -6.59 23.88
C ASP A 87 6.13 -8.02 23.41
N SER A 88 6.64 -9.02 24.13
CA SER A 88 6.41 -10.43 23.78
C SER A 88 4.95 -10.86 23.85
N PHE A 89 4.06 -10.02 24.34
CA PHE A 89 2.65 -10.37 24.58
C PHE A 89 1.68 -9.66 23.63
N THR A 90 2.02 -8.43 23.17
CA THR A 90 1.12 -7.64 22.34
C THR A 90 1.87 -6.77 21.35
N HIS A 91 1.39 -6.74 20.10
CA HIS A 91 1.84 -5.80 19.07
C HIS A 91 0.70 -4.85 18.73
N THR A 92 0.68 -3.69 19.39
CA THR A 92 -0.40 -2.70 19.24
C THR A 92 0.12 -1.29 19.11
N LEU A 93 -0.68 -0.44 18.46
CA LEU A 93 -0.45 1.01 18.41
C LEU A 93 -1.54 1.75 19.17
N LEU A 94 -1.16 2.84 19.81
CA LEU A 94 -2.07 3.86 20.29
C LEU A 94 -2.03 5.03 19.31
N VAL A 95 -3.18 5.38 18.75
CA VAL A 95 -3.30 6.48 17.79
C VAL A 95 -4.23 7.56 18.33
N TYR A 96 -3.90 8.81 18.00
CA TYR A 96 -4.74 9.97 18.32
C TYR A 96 -5.66 10.24 17.13
N ILE A 97 -6.97 10.17 17.38
CA ILE A 97 -8.03 10.32 16.37
C ILE A 97 -8.77 11.66 16.48
N GLY A 98 -8.49 12.46 17.52
CA GLY A 98 -9.21 13.73 17.76
C GLY A 98 -10.68 13.52 18.09
N ASP A 99 -11.54 14.30 17.44
CA ASP A 99 -13.00 14.24 17.60
C ASP A 99 -13.68 13.43 16.47
N GLU A 100 -12.89 12.68 15.70
CA GLU A 100 -13.38 11.89 14.58
C GLU A 100 -14.12 10.62 15.05
N ALA A 101 -15.17 10.25 14.29
CA ALA A 101 -15.98 9.09 14.60
C ALA A 101 -15.30 7.81 14.09
N VAL A 102 -14.54 7.16 14.97
CA VAL A 102 -13.86 5.89 14.69
C VAL A 102 -14.58 4.75 15.39
N LYS A 103 -14.70 3.60 14.72
CA LYS A 103 -15.36 2.41 15.24
C LYS A 103 -14.39 1.24 15.36
N LYS A 104 -14.70 0.31 16.27
CA LYS A 104 -14.01 -0.97 16.37
C LYS A 104 -14.17 -1.74 15.03
N GLY A 105 -13.09 -2.39 14.60
CA GLY A 105 -13.06 -3.19 13.38
C GLY A 105 -12.60 -2.41 12.13
N GLN A 106 -12.61 -1.08 12.15
CA GLN A 106 -12.09 -0.30 11.02
C GLN A 106 -10.62 -0.62 10.75
N ILE A 107 -10.27 -0.60 9.47
CA ILE A 107 -8.95 -0.99 8.98
C ILE A 107 -7.96 0.16 9.14
N VAL A 108 -6.74 -0.19 9.52
CA VAL A 108 -5.66 0.79 9.64
C VAL A 108 -4.61 0.49 8.59
N LEU A 109 -4.36 1.49 7.74
CA LEU A 109 -3.34 1.46 6.70
C LEU A 109 -2.14 2.32 7.12
N GLY A 110 -0.96 1.78 6.92
CA GLY A 110 0.29 2.53 6.93
C GLY A 110 0.84 2.57 5.51
N ASP A 111 1.19 3.75 5.04
CA ASP A 111 1.46 4.01 3.64
C ASP A 111 0.31 3.48 2.75
N GLU A 112 0.49 2.38 2.02
CA GLU A 112 -0.55 1.80 1.15
C GLU A 112 -0.92 0.36 1.53
N SER A 113 -0.44 -0.14 2.68
CA SER A 113 -0.66 -1.52 3.12
C SER A 113 -1.39 -1.60 4.46
N VAL A 114 -2.06 -2.74 4.69
CA VAL A 114 -2.73 -3.00 5.96
C VAL A 114 -1.70 -3.25 7.05
N ILE A 115 -1.75 -2.44 8.11
CA ILE A 115 -0.92 -2.63 9.31
C ILE A 115 -1.70 -3.21 10.48
N GLY A 116 -3.04 -3.09 10.46
CA GLY A 116 -3.86 -3.60 11.55
C GLY A 116 -5.31 -3.18 11.45
N ARG A 117 -6.01 -3.28 12.58
CA ARG A 117 -7.41 -2.83 12.72
C ARG A 117 -7.65 -2.21 14.08
N ILE A 118 -8.67 -1.39 14.19
CA ILE A 118 -9.11 -0.79 15.46
C ILE A 118 -9.71 -1.88 16.36
N ASP A 119 -9.13 -2.02 17.55
CA ASP A 119 -9.62 -2.93 18.59
C ASP A 119 -10.58 -2.21 19.55
N LYS A 120 -10.15 -1.02 20.02
CA LYS A 120 -10.90 -0.27 20.99
C LYS A 120 -10.73 1.22 20.76
N VAL A 121 -11.81 1.97 20.99
CA VAL A 121 -11.81 3.43 20.98
C VAL A 121 -12.10 3.93 22.40
N SER A 122 -11.38 4.94 22.85
CA SER A 122 -11.56 5.58 24.16
C SER A 122 -11.30 7.08 24.06
N GLY A 123 -12.37 7.88 24.05
CA GLY A 123 -12.29 9.32 23.85
C GLY A 123 -11.61 9.66 22.53
N ARG A 124 -10.53 10.43 22.59
CA ARG A 124 -9.75 10.88 21.43
C ARG A 124 -8.65 9.91 20.98
N TYR A 125 -8.63 8.71 21.53
CA TYR A 125 -7.60 7.71 21.24
C TYR A 125 -8.23 6.40 20.78
N ALA A 126 -7.52 5.71 19.89
CA ALA A 126 -7.88 4.38 19.48
C ALA A 126 -6.69 3.43 19.63
N LYS A 127 -6.97 2.19 20.05
CA LYS A 127 -6.00 1.10 20.09
C LYS A 127 -6.12 0.29 18.82
N VAL A 128 -5.00 0.09 18.13
CA VAL A 128 -4.86 -0.72 16.92
C VAL A 128 -4.20 -2.04 17.28
N ILE A 129 -4.78 -3.16 16.89
CA ILE A 129 -4.11 -4.47 16.86
C ILE A 129 -3.38 -4.57 15.53
N LEU A 130 -2.08 -4.81 15.57
CA LEU A 130 -1.24 -4.98 14.38
C LEU A 130 -1.43 -6.34 13.73
N VAL A 131 -1.09 -6.46 12.46
CA VAL A 131 -1.08 -7.75 11.72
C VAL A 131 -0.11 -8.74 12.32
N THR A 132 0.91 -8.26 13.02
CA THR A 132 1.95 -9.05 13.71
C THR A 132 1.53 -9.55 15.10
N ASP A 133 0.45 -9.00 15.68
CA ASP A 133 -0.05 -9.41 17.01
C ASP A 133 -0.55 -10.86 17.01
N ILE A 134 -0.29 -11.61 18.07
CA ILE A 134 -0.67 -13.03 18.20
C ILE A 134 -2.19 -13.27 18.11
N ASN A 135 -2.98 -12.25 18.45
CA ASN A 135 -4.44 -12.29 18.35
C ASN A 135 -4.94 -11.87 16.95
N SER A 136 -4.04 -11.44 16.07
CA SER A 136 -4.38 -11.06 14.71
C SER A 136 -4.48 -12.28 13.82
N LYS A 137 -5.65 -12.47 13.20
CA LYS A 137 -5.90 -13.51 12.20
C LYS A 137 -6.66 -12.90 11.05
N ILE A 138 -5.99 -12.77 9.91
CA ILE A 138 -6.52 -12.08 8.74
C ILE A 138 -6.67 -13.08 7.61
N PRO A 139 -7.89 -13.29 7.07
CA PRO A 139 -8.09 -14.09 5.87
C PRO A 139 -7.42 -13.43 4.67
N VAL A 140 -6.50 -14.13 4.04
CA VAL A 140 -5.67 -13.62 2.95
C VAL A 140 -5.69 -14.54 1.73
N VAL A 141 -5.20 -14.02 0.63
CA VAL A 141 -4.98 -14.75 -0.62
C VAL A 141 -3.64 -14.32 -1.21
N ILE A 142 -2.91 -15.29 -1.75
CA ILE A 142 -1.73 -15.01 -2.57
C ILE A 142 -2.22 -14.47 -3.92
N GLU A 143 -1.81 -13.27 -4.29
CA GLU A 143 -2.35 -12.58 -5.45
C GLU A 143 -2.16 -13.39 -6.75
N ARG A 144 -0.96 -13.93 -6.99
CA ARG A 144 -0.59 -14.66 -8.20
C ARG A 144 -1.31 -15.99 -8.34
N THR A 145 -1.31 -16.80 -7.28
CA THR A 145 -1.81 -18.19 -7.31
C THR A 145 -3.25 -18.34 -6.86
N ARG A 146 -3.84 -17.30 -6.27
CA ARG A 146 -5.18 -17.30 -5.66
C ARG A 146 -5.31 -18.30 -4.50
N VAL A 147 -4.20 -18.83 -3.99
CA VAL A 147 -4.20 -19.71 -2.81
C VAL A 147 -4.63 -18.91 -1.59
N ARG A 148 -5.64 -19.42 -0.89
CA ARG A 148 -6.20 -18.79 0.31
C ARG A 148 -5.55 -19.35 1.57
N GLY A 149 -5.41 -18.50 2.58
CA GLY A 149 -4.90 -18.86 3.90
C GLY A 149 -5.34 -17.86 4.95
N ILE A 150 -4.85 -18.05 6.15
CA ILE A 150 -5.02 -17.12 7.28
C ILE A 150 -3.63 -16.61 7.65
N LEU A 151 -3.43 -15.31 7.56
CA LEU A 151 -2.24 -14.67 8.11
C LEU A 151 -2.42 -14.54 9.61
N SER A 152 -1.57 -15.21 10.36
CA SER A 152 -1.58 -15.21 11.83
C SER A 152 -0.36 -14.48 12.34
N GLY A 153 -0.56 -13.46 13.14
CA GLY A 153 0.51 -12.84 13.90
C GLY A 153 1.08 -13.82 14.94
N ASN A 154 2.29 -13.60 15.33
CA ASN A 154 3.04 -14.43 16.27
C ASN A 154 3.89 -13.58 17.24
N ASN A 155 3.59 -12.28 17.34
CA ASN A 155 4.38 -11.29 18.07
C ASN A 155 5.85 -11.23 17.63
N THR A 156 6.08 -11.43 16.33
CA THR A 156 7.37 -11.15 15.67
C THR A 156 7.14 -10.23 14.46
N ALA A 157 8.18 -9.72 13.87
CA ALA A 157 8.09 -8.89 12.66
C ALA A 157 7.53 -9.66 11.44
N MET A 158 7.53 -11.00 11.49
CA MET A 158 7.12 -11.86 10.38
C MET A 158 5.93 -12.73 10.79
N PRO A 159 4.68 -12.29 10.55
CA PRO A 159 3.50 -13.12 10.72
C PRO A 159 3.53 -14.31 9.75
N GLN A 160 2.79 -15.36 10.08
CA GLN A 160 2.83 -16.63 9.37
C GLN A 160 1.52 -16.91 8.63
N LEU A 161 1.65 -17.42 7.41
CA LEU A 161 0.52 -17.88 6.64
C LEU A 161 0.20 -19.32 7.02
N MET A 162 -1.02 -19.55 7.51
CA MET A 162 -1.52 -20.83 8.00
C MET A 162 -2.73 -21.30 7.18
N PHE A 163 -3.05 -22.59 7.30
CA PHE A 163 -4.25 -23.22 6.70
C PHE A 163 -4.33 -23.08 5.18
N THR A 164 -3.21 -23.10 4.49
CA THR A 164 -3.17 -23.17 3.03
C THR A 164 -3.48 -24.59 2.56
N ARG A 165 -4.29 -24.72 1.52
CA ARG A 165 -4.61 -26.05 0.94
C ARG A 165 -3.44 -26.66 0.17
N SER A 166 -2.57 -25.85 -0.37
CA SER A 166 -1.36 -26.26 -1.09
C SER A 166 -0.30 -25.20 -0.91
N THR A 167 0.92 -25.61 -0.61
CA THR A 167 2.09 -24.73 -0.53
C THR A 167 2.97 -24.81 -1.77
N SER A 168 2.70 -25.80 -2.66
CA SER A 168 3.58 -26.10 -3.81
C SER A 168 3.65 -25.00 -4.85
N ASP A 169 2.63 -24.15 -4.94
CA ASP A 169 2.53 -23.10 -5.95
C ASP A 169 2.94 -21.72 -5.43
N ILE A 170 3.22 -21.62 -4.12
CA ILE A 170 3.63 -20.36 -3.48
C ILE A 170 5.14 -20.20 -3.61
N GLN A 171 5.59 -18.99 -3.94
CA GLN A 171 6.99 -18.64 -4.12
C GLN A 171 7.37 -17.44 -3.23
N GLU A 172 8.66 -17.37 -2.87
CA GLU A 172 9.21 -16.18 -2.22
C GLU A 172 9.03 -14.96 -3.13
N GLY A 173 8.59 -13.83 -2.55
CA GLY A 173 8.23 -12.61 -3.27
C GLY A 173 6.78 -12.53 -3.73
N ASP A 174 5.96 -13.57 -3.57
CA ASP A 174 4.52 -13.50 -3.87
C ASP A 174 3.83 -12.48 -2.95
N VAL A 175 2.97 -11.65 -3.54
CA VAL A 175 2.19 -10.65 -2.80
C VAL A 175 1.05 -11.32 -2.04
N VAL A 176 0.91 -10.94 -0.76
CA VAL A 176 -0.15 -11.37 0.14
C VAL A 176 -1.14 -10.22 0.30
N VAL A 177 -2.41 -10.48 -0.08
CA VAL A 177 -3.48 -9.49 0.01
C VAL A 177 -4.66 -10.04 0.81
N THR A 178 -5.51 -9.15 1.32
CA THR A 178 -6.75 -9.56 2.01
C THR A 178 -7.69 -10.30 1.05
N SER A 179 -8.40 -11.31 1.56
CA SER A 179 -9.28 -12.17 0.73
C SER A 179 -10.74 -11.70 0.67
N GLY A 180 -11.16 -10.80 1.53
CA GLY A 180 -12.56 -10.39 1.67
C GLY A 180 -13.44 -11.37 2.44
N VAL A 181 -12.94 -12.57 2.76
CA VAL A 181 -13.70 -13.59 3.49
C VAL A 181 -13.95 -13.15 4.93
N GLY A 182 -15.17 -13.34 5.42
CA GLY A 182 -15.57 -12.97 6.78
C GLY A 182 -15.96 -11.49 6.95
N GLY A 183 -15.96 -10.68 5.90
CA GLY A 183 -16.47 -9.31 5.92
C GLY A 183 -15.68 -8.31 6.77
N MET A 184 -14.53 -8.71 7.37
CA MET A 184 -13.71 -7.82 8.19
C MET A 184 -12.79 -6.92 7.37
N PHE A 185 -12.39 -7.37 6.20
CA PHE A 185 -11.51 -6.64 5.28
C PHE A 185 -12.09 -6.75 3.87
N PRO A 186 -12.07 -5.69 3.06
CA PRO A 186 -12.33 -5.83 1.63
C PRO A 186 -11.26 -6.72 0.99
N SER A 187 -11.56 -7.28 -0.16
CA SER A 187 -10.58 -8.07 -0.92
C SER A 187 -9.56 -7.18 -1.59
N GLY A 188 -8.30 -7.62 -1.63
CA GLY A 188 -7.26 -7.01 -2.46
C GLY A 188 -6.39 -5.96 -1.76
N LEU A 189 -6.58 -5.70 -0.47
CA LEU A 189 -5.66 -4.79 0.25
C LEU A 189 -4.31 -5.47 0.49
N PRO A 190 -3.19 -4.87 0.09
CA PRO A 190 -1.87 -5.43 0.27
C PRO A 190 -1.49 -5.47 1.77
N ILE A 191 -0.79 -6.52 2.17
CA ILE A 191 -0.27 -6.69 3.53
C ILE A 191 1.25 -6.84 3.50
N GLY A 192 1.76 -7.73 2.64
CA GLY A 192 3.16 -8.08 2.63
C GLY A 192 3.55 -8.98 1.47
N PHE A 193 4.75 -9.54 1.58
CA PHE A 193 5.32 -10.50 0.63
C PHE A 193 5.69 -11.79 1.34
N VAL A 194 5.60 -12.91 0.64
CA VAL A 194 6.16 -14.17 1.11
C VAL A 194 7.68 -14.02 1.20
N ASN A 195 8.21 -14.06 2.42
CA ASN A 195 9.65 -13.91 2.67
C ASN A 195 10.38 -15.25 2.63
N SER A 196 9.82 -16.29 3.24
CA SER A 196 10.43 -17.62 3.22
C SER A 196 9.40 -18.74 3.35
N ILE A 197 9.75 -19.90 2.79
CA ILE A 197 8.97 -21.13 2.87
C ILE A 197 9.87 -22.23 3.43
N LYS A 198 9.66 -22.61 4.70
CA LYS A 198 10.50 -23.60 5.38
C LYS A 198 9.62 -24.61 6.11
N ASN A 199 9.81 -25.89 5.82
CA ASN A 199 9.08 -26.99 6.49
C ASN A 199 7.55 -26.82 6.52
N GLY A 200 6.98 -26.22 5.45
CA GLY A 200 5.53 -25.94 5.37
C GLY A 200 5.07 -24.69 6.11
N VAL A 201 5.98 -23.99 6.78
CA VAL A 201 5.72 -22.68 7.39
C VAL A 201 6.09 -21.59 6.37
N ILE A 202 5.18 -20.66 6.17
CA ILE A 202 5.33 -19.54 5.24
C ILE A 202 5.41 -18.26 6.07
N ASP A 203 6.57 -17.65 6.13
CA ASP A 203 6.75 -16.36 6.78
C ASP A 203 6.46 -15.23 5.79
N VAL A 204 5.74 -14.22 6.25
CA VAL A 204 5.36 -13.06 5.46
C VAL A 204 6.02 -11.82 6.03
N GLU A 205 6.71 -11.07 5.18
CA GLU A 205 7.26 -9.76 5.52
C GLU A 205 6.21 -8.69 5.22
N THR A 206 5.89 -7.85 6.21
CA THR A 206 4.93 -6.75 6.02
C THR A 206 5.50 -5.65 5.14
N MET A 207 4.69 -5.07 4.24
CA MET A 207 5.12 -3.95 3.39
C MET A 207 5.40 -2.69 4.19
N ALA A 208 4.59 -2.43 5.22
CA ALA A 208 4.74 -1.23 6.04
C ALA A 208 5.81 -1.44 7.12
N ASP A 209 6.77 -0.53 7.19
CA ASP A 209 7.70 -0.41 8.30
C ASP A 209 7.13 0.54 9.35
N ILE A 210 6.47 -0.03 10.35
CA ILE A 210 5.77 0.72 11.42
C ILE A 210 6.72 1.67 12.14
N SER A 211 8.00 1.31 12.28
CA SER A 211 9.00 2.13 12.98
C SER A 211 9.25 3.50 12.32
N ARG A 212 8.87 3.66 11.07
CA ARG A 212 9.07 4.88 10.28
C ARG A 212 7.79 5.68 10.05
N ILE A 213 6.64 5.11 10.41
CA ILE A 213 5.34 5.73 10.16
C ILE A 213 4.96 6.61 11.35
N GLU A 214 4.67 7.88 11.11
CA GLU A 214 4.16 8.81 12.13
C GLU A 214 2.64 8.94 12.09
N TYR A 215 2.03 8.74 10.92
CA TYR A 215 0.60 8.87 10.67
C TYR A 215 0.06 7.63 9.98
N VAL A 216 -1.14 7.22 10.37
CA VAL A 216 -1.87 6.11 9.76
C VAL A 216 -3.19 6.61 9.19
N ARG A 217 -3.73 5.88 8.22
CA ARG A 217 -5.09 6.11 7.72
C ARG A 217 -6.02 5.05 8.29
N ILE A 218 -7.08 5.49 8.97
CA ILE A 218 -8.17 4.63 9.42
C ILE A 218 -9.23 4.69 8.33
N VAL A 219 -9.61 3.54 7.80
CA VAL A 219 -10.50 3.43 6.64
C VAL A 219 -11.76 2.68 7.04
N ASP A 220 -12.91 3.27 6.71
CA ASP A 220 -14.21 2.65 6.82
C ASP A 220 -14.71 2.27 5.43
N TYR A 221 -14.83 0.97 5.20
CA TYR A 221 -15.40 0.40 3.96
C TYR A 221 -16.89 0.06 4.10
N GLY A 222 -17.54 0.48 5.20
CA GLY A 222 -18.94 0.15 5.48
C GLY A 222 -19.21 -1.31 5.84
N LEU A 223 -18.19 -2.15 5.92
CA LEU A 223 -18.31 -3.59 6.17
C LEU A 223 -18.78 -3.92 7.59
N SER A 224 -18.61 -3.03 8.55
CA SER A 224 -19.07 -3.21 9.92
C SER A 224 -20.59 -3.32 10.03
N ALA A 225 -21.33 -2.63 9.18
CA ALA A 225 -22.80 -2.71 9.16
C ALA A 225 -23.30 -4.05 8.59
N GLU A 226 -22.60 -4.63 7.61
CA GLU A 226 -22.94 -5.93 7.05
C GLU A 226 -22.63 -7.08 8.02
N SER A 227 -21.52 -6.98 8.77
CA SER A 227 -21.15 -7.99 9.77
C SER A 227 -22.07 -7.96 11.00
N GLU A 228 -22.56 -6.80 11.42
CA GLU A 228 -23.57 -6.69 12.48
C GLU A 228 -24.89 -7.30 12.04
N SER A 229 -25.37 -7.00 10.83
CA SER A 229 -26.60 -7.57 10.31
C SER A 229 -26.53 -9.10 10.12
N LEU A 230 -25.37 -9.63 9.76
CA LEU A 230 -25.16 -11.08 9.64
C LEU A 230 -25.15 -11.76 11.02
N ASN A 231 -24.52 -11.15 12.02
CA ASN A 231 -24.51 -11.67 13.39
C ASN A 231 -25.92 -11.64 14.00
N ASP A 232 -26.68 -10.57 13.80
CA ASP A 232 -28.07 -10.47 14.23
C ASP A 232 -28.96 -11.55 13.57
N PHE A 233 -28.70 -11.85 12.29
CA PHE A 233 -29.41 -12.92 11.59
C PHE A 233 -29.09 -14.29 12.19
N LEU A 234 -27.80 -14.59 12.44
CA LEU A 234 -27.37 -15.87 13.03
C LEU A 234 -27.83 -16.06 14.48
N GLU A 235 -27.86 -15.00 15.28
CA GLU A 235 -28.39 -15.04 16.65
C GLU A 235 -29.90 -15.28 16.67
N ASN A 236 -30.63 -14.68 15.74
CA ASN A 236 -32.08 -14.91 15.61
C ASN A 236 -32.41 -16.38 15.18
N GLU A 237 -31.61 -17.00 14.32
CA GLU A 237 -31.79 -18.43 13.98
C GLU A 237 -31.50 -19.33 15.16
N ASN A 238 -30.48 -19.05 15.96
CA ASN A 238 -30.15 -19.86 17.15
C ASN A 238 -31.20 -19.74 18.29
N ASN A 239 -31.90 -18.62 18.38
CA ASN A 239 -32.95 -18.41 19.37
C ASN A 239 -34.33 -18.95 18.92
N ALA A 240 -34.46 -19.39 17.68
CA ALA A 240 -35.71 -19.97 17.12
C ALA A 240 -35.78 -21.51 17.18
N GLN A 241 -34.74 -22.17 17.70
CA GLN A 241 -34.68 -23.60 17.97
C GLN A 241 -34.83 -23.89 19.47
#